data_ac2cb0b6410d065f597e06d99adf3c8c
#
_entry.id   ac2cb0b6410d065f597e06d99adf3c8c
#
_cell.length_a   1.000
_cell.length_b   1.000
_cell.length_c   1.000
_cell.angle_alpha   90.00
_cell.angle_beta   90.00
_cell.angle_gamma   90.00
#
_symmetry.space_group_name_H-M   'P 1'
#
loop_
_entity.id
_entity.type
_entity.pdbx_description
1 polymer ?
#
loop_
_entity_poly.entity_id
_entity_poly.type
_entity_poly.pdbx_seq_one_letter_code
_entity_poly.pdbx_strand_id
1 'polypeptide(L)'
;QKASVGLVINDHPDVAAQLGADCLHLGQEDFFDAGHRSVAELRSGSRPLVGLSTHAPEQAEGALAAGADYIAIGPVFATGTKPTARPVTLEYVRWAAKRVSVPWFAIGGIHLGNLDAVLEAGARRICVVSAILNAPDVAKACRDFRERLPSAL
;
A
#
# COMPACT_ATOMS: atom_id res chain seq x y z
N GLN A 1 -4.87 19.84 9.16
CA GLN A 1 -4.65 19.52 7.73
C GLN A 1 -5.67 20.29 6.88
N LYS A 2 -5.20 21.20 6.01
CA LYS A 2 -6.10 22.00 5.15
C LYS A 2 -6.66 21.23 3.94
N ALA A 3 -6.18 20.01 3.66
CA ALA A 3 -6.42 19.30 2.40
C ALA A 3 -7.20 17.99 2.54
N SER A 4 -7.71 17.61 3.68
CA SER A 4 -8.45 16.35 3.92
C SER A 4 -7.70 15.10 3.39
N VAL A 5 -6.36 15.07 3.55
CA VAL A 5 -5.48 13.99 3.12
C VAL A 5 -4.97 13.26 4.34
N GLY A 6 -5.05 11.93 4.36
CA GLY A 6 -4.50 11.11 5.43
C GLY A 6 -2.98 11.11 5.44
N LEU A 7 -2.38 11.17 6.63
CA LEU A 7 -0.94 11.05 6.84
C LEU A 7 -0.61 9.58 7.16
N VAL A 8 0.25 8.98 6.35
CA VAL A 8 0.81 7.64 6.59
C VAL A 8 2.28 7.78 6.95
N ILE A 9 2.68 7.23 8.09
CA ILE A 9 4.10 7.11 8.48
C ILE A 9 4.55 5.68 8.18
N ASN A 10 5.70 5.55 7.52
CA ASN A 10 6.27 4.26 7.14
C ASN A 10 7.43 3.90 8.09
N ASP A 11 7.42 2.68 8.63
CA ASP A 11 8.46 2.03 9.44
C ASP A 11 8.81 2.71 10.80
N HIS A 12 8.12 3.79 11.19
CA HIS A 12 8.39 4.53 12.42
C HIS A 12 7.17 4.68 13.32
N PRO A 13 6.83 3.65 14.15
CA PRO A 13 5.67 3.67 15.04
C PRO A 13 5.70 4.82 16.05
N ASP A 14 6.88 5.15 16.58
CA ASP A 14 7.09 6.24 17.52
C ASP A 14 6.75 7.61 16.91
N VAL A 15 7.18 7.83 15.68
CA VAL A 15 6.87 9.05 14.91
C VAL A 15 5.37 9.12 14.59
N ALA A 16 4.78 8.00 14.21
CA ALA A 16 3.34 7.93 13.94
C ALA A 16 2.51 8.30 15.19
N ALA A 17 2.91 7.81 16.35
CA ALA A 17 2.28 8.13 17.62
C ALA A 17 2.46 9.61 18.01
N GLN A 18 3.68 10.15 17.89
CA GLN A 18 3.99 11.55 18.22
C GLN A 18 3.23 12.55 17.36
N LEU A 19 3.06 12.25 16.08
CA LEU A 19 2.36 13.12 15.12
C LEU A 19 0.85 12.90 15.10
N GLY A 20 0.32 11.89 15.79
CA GLY A 20 -1.08 11.48 15.67
C GLY A 20 -1.43 11.13 14.23
N ALA A 21 -0.56 10.37 13.56
CA ALA A 21 -0.76 9.98 12.16
C ALA A 21 -2.05 9.18 11.97
N ASP A 22 -2.67 9.32 10.80
CA ASP A 22 -3.88 8.57 10.46
C ASP A 22 -3.57 7.08 10.28
N CYS A 23 -2.41 6.77 9.68
CA CYS A 23 -1.97 5.41 9.41
C CYS A 23 -0.48 5.22 9.72
N LEU A 24 -0.14 3.98 10.07
CA LEU A 24 1.22 3.44 10.13
C LEU A 24 1.33 2.33 9.09
N HIS A 25 2.40 2.30 8.32
CA HIS A 25 2.67 1.22 7.36
C HIS A 25 3.99 0.54 7.68
N LEU A 26 4.01 -0.79 7.68
CA LEU A 26 5.19 -1.58 8.02
C LEU A 26 5.47 -2.67 6.97
N GLY A 27 6.75 -3.01 6.79
CA GLY A 27 7.19 -4.20 6.07
C GLY A 27 6.96 -5.49 6.88
N GLN A 28 7.18 -6.64 6.23
CA GLN A 28 7.11 -7.95 6.89
C GLN A 28 8.15 -8.06 8.02
N GLU A 29 9.37 -7.58 7.74
CA GLU A 29 10.49 -7.59 8.67
C GLU A 29 10.21 -6.68 9.87
N ASP A 30 9.71 -5.46 9.60
CA ASP A 30 9.42 -4.46 10.64
C ASP A 30 8.25 -4.85 11.54
N PHE A 31 7.42 -5.78 11.12
CA PHE A 31 6.29 -6.27 11.90
C PHE A 31 6.56 -7.67 12.47
N PHE A 32 6.65 -8.70 11.64
CA PHE A 32 6.72 -10.09 12.10
C PHE A 32 8.09 -10.45 12.68
N ASP A 33 9.19 -10.02 12.04
CA ASP A 33 10.55 -10.33 12.53
C ASP A 33 10.89 -9.48 13.76
N ALA A 34 10.28 -8.28 13.91
CA ALA A 34 10.33 -7.51 15.15
C ALA A 34 9.54 -8.14 16.31
N GLY A 35 8.81 -9.24 16.05
CA GLY A 35 8.12 -10.02 17.07
C GLY A 35 6.65 -9.70 17.26
N HIS A 36 6.09 -8.75 16.53
CA HIS A 36 4.66 -8.43 16.61
C HIS A 36 3.79 -9.58 16.07
N ARG A 37 2.64 -9.77 16.69
CA ARG A 37 1.66 -10.80 16.31
C ARG A 37 0.28 -10.21 16.03
N SER A 38 0.02 -9.00 16.51
CA SER A 38 -1.24 -8.29 16.29
C SER A 38 -0.97 -6.80 16.07
N VAL A 39 -1.65 -6.20 15.10
CA VAL A 39 -1.56 -4.76 14.87
C VAL A 39 -2.11 -3.94 16.05
N ALA A 40 -2.89 -4.55 16.92
CA ALA A 40 -3.38 -3.93 18.15
C ALA A 40 -2.23 -3.50 19.09
N GLU A 41 -1.08 -4.15 19.02
CA GLU A 41 0.13 -3.83 19.81
C GLU A 41 0.71 -2.45 19.44
N LEU A 42 0.41 -1.97 18.24
CA LEU A 42 0.93 -0.71 17.68
C LEU A 42 -0.05 0.45 17.79
N ARG A 43 -1.16 0.26 18.48
CA ARG A 43 -2.23 1.26 18.59
C ARG A 43 -2.37 1.82 19.99
N SER A 44 -2.78 3.08 20.04
CA SER A 44 -3.37 3.68 21.25
C SER A 44 -4.84 3.99 20.95
N GLY A 45 -5.74 3.15 21.44
CA GLY A 45 -7.16 3.18 21.06
C GLY A 45 -7.39 2.69 19.62
N SER A 46 -8.12 3.47 18.82
CA SER A 46 -8.47 3.12 17.44
C SER A 46 -7.47 3.59 16.37
N ARG A 47 -6.37 4.23 16.76
CA ARG A 47 -5.39 4.82 15.83
C ARG A 47 -3.95 4.58 16.28
N PRO A 48 -2.97 4.63 15.32
CA PRO A 48 -3.18 4.73 13.87
C PRO A 48 -3.82 3.47 13.28
N LEU A 49 -4.42 3.55 12.09
CA LEU A 49 -4.71 2.37 11.27
C LEU A 49 -3.38 1.76 10.81
N VAL A 50 -3.26 0.43 10.87
CA VAL A 50 -2.01 -0.25 10.54
C VAL A 50 -2.14 -1.02 9.24
N GLY A 51 -1.25 -0.70 8.28
CA GLY A 51 -1.12 -1.40 7.03
C GLY A 51 0.15 -2.22 6.95
N LEU A 52 0.11 -3.35 6.27
CA LEU A 52 1.26 -4.22 6.09
C LEU A 52 1.57 -4.43 4.60
N SER A 53 2.86 -4.38 4.24
CA SER A 53 3.34 -4.79 2.93
C SER A 53 3.27 -6.29 2.76
N THR A 54 2.87 -6.77 1.57
CA THR A 54 2.82 -8.20 1.27
C THR A 54 3.32 -8.50 -0.15
N HIS A 55 4.04 -9.60 -0.29
CA HIS A 55 4.72 -10.00 -1.53
C HIS A 55 4.27 -11.38 -2.03
N ALA A 56 3.40 -12.06 -1.28
CA ALA A 56 2.85 -13.37 -1.61
C ALA A 56 1.50 -13.57 -0.91
N PRO A 57 0.64 -14.48 -1.41
CA PRO A 57 -0.64 -14.82 -0.78
C PRO A 57 -0.54 -15.16 0.70
N GLU A 58 0.45 -15.95 1.09
CA GLU A 58 0.67 -16.40 2.47
C GLU A 58 0.98 -15.21 3.40
N GLN A 59 1.71 -14.22 2.91
CA GLN A 59 1.99 -13.00 3.65
C GLN A 59 0.72 -12.14 3.81
N ALA A 60 -0.13 -12.09 2.78
CA ALA A 60 -1.42 -11.40 2.89
C ALA A 60 -2.33 -12.08 3.93
N GLU A 61 -2.42 -13.41 3.91
CA GLU A 61 -3.20 -14.18 4.88
C GLU A 61 -2.67 -13.95 6.31
N GLY A 62 -1.34 -13.94 6.50
CA GLY A 62 -0.71 -13.62 7.78
C GLY A 62 -1.02 -12.19 8.25
N ALA A 63 -0.94 -11.20 7.34
CA ALA A 63 -1.28 -9.81 7.65
C ALA A 63 -2.76 -9.64 8.06
N LEU A 64 -3.66 -10.31 7.36
CA LEU A 64 -5.09 -10.32 7.69
C LEU A 64 -5.35 -10.98 9.05
N ALA A 65 -4.70 -12.11 9.33
CA ALA A 65 -4.79 -12.79 10.63
C ALA A 65 -4.26 -11.94 11.78
N ALA A 66 -3.21 -11.13 11.53
CA ALA A 66 -2.69 -10.15 12.49
C ALA A 66 -3.60 -8.93 12.68
N GLY A 67 -4.68 -8.80 11.91
CA GLY A 67 -5.68 -7.74 12.01
C GLY A 67 -5.30 -6.45 11.27
N ALA A 68 -4.50 -6.53 10.21
CA ALA A 68 -4.16 -5.37 9.40
C ALA A 68 -5.42 -4.66 8.87
N ASP A 69 -5.46 -3.33 8.97
CA ASP A 69 -6.59 -2.52 8.48
C ASP A 69 -6.58 -2.40 6.96
N TYR A 70 -5.40 -2.48 6.37
CA TYR A 70 -5.20 -2.54 4.92
C TYR A 70 -3.88 -3.25 4.61
N ILE A 71 -3.73 -3.69 3.37
CA ILE A 71 -2.47 -4.30 2.91
C ILE A 71 -1.99 -3.67 1.60
N ALA A 72 -0.67 -3.70 1.38
CA ALA A 72 -0.06 -3.35 0.12
C ALA A 72 0.38 -4.62 -0.62
N ILE A 73 0.03 -4.70 -1.90
CA ILE A 73 0.31 -5.81 -2.81
C ILE A 73 1.42 -5.36 -3.78
N GLY A 74 2.61 -5.87 -3.63
CA GLY A 74 3.71 -5.44 -4.50
C GLY A 74 5.10 -5.97 -4.14
N PRO A 75 6.12 -5.56 -4.92
CA PRO A 75 5.99 -4.69 -6.10
C PRO A 75 5.38 -5.43 -7.30
N VAL A 76 4.37 -4.83 -7.95
CA VAL A 76 3.70 -5.48 -9.11
C VAL A 76 4.65 -5.60 -10.30
N PHE A 77 5.44 -4.54 -10.55
CA PHE A 77 6.47 -4.48 -11.58
C PHE A 77 7.82 -4.13 -10.95
N ALA A 78 8.90 -4.34 -11.68
CA ALA A 78 10.22 -3.89 -11.27
C ALA A 78 10.21 -2.38 -10.97
N THR A 79 10.91 -1.99 -9.90
CA THR A 79 10.90 -0.60 -9.43
C THR A 79 12.29 -0.17 -8.96
N GLY A 80 12.66 1.07 -9.30
CA GLY A 80 13.91 1.67 -8.81
C GLY A 80 13.89 2.00 -7.31
N THR A 81 12.71 2.09 -6.68
CA THR A 81 12.57 2.40 -5.25
C THR A 81 13.06 1.25 -4.35
N LYS A 82 12.85 -0.01 -4.79
CA LYS A 82 13.39 -1.22 -4.15
C LYS A 82 13.95 -2.15 -5.25
N PRO A 83 15.17 -1.91 -5.76
CA PRO A 83 15.70 -2.61 -6.93
C PRO A 83 15.87 -4.12 -6.75
N THR A 84 16.07 -4.56 -5.51
CA THR A 84 16.26 -5.97 -5.15
C THR A 84 14.96 -6.75 -5.00
N ALA A 85 13.82 -6.07 -4.90
CA ALA A 85 12.53 -6.71 -4.73
C ALA A 85 12.09 -7.37 -6.05
N ARG A 86 11.73 -8.65 -5.99
CA ARG A 86 11.20 -9.37 -7.15
C ARG A 86 9.74 -8.96 -7.40
N PRO A 87 9.36 -8.67 -8.65
CA PRO A 87 7.97 -8.41 -8.99
C PRO A 87 7.06 -9.57 -8.64
N VAL A 88 5.91 -9.27 -8.02
CA VAL A 88 4.89 -10.26 -7.65
C VAL A 88 3.91 -10.54 -8.77
N THR A 89 3.97 -9.79 -9.85
CA THR A 89 3.16 -9.87 -11.05
C THR A 89 1.65 -9.57 -10.88
N LEU A 90 0.94 -9.49 -11.98
CA LEU A 90 -0.51 -9.30 -12.00
C LEU A 90 -1.29 -10.51 -11.47
N GLU A 91 -0.66 -11.68 -11.36
CA GLU A 91 -1.31 -12.86 -10.79
C GLU A 91 -1.65 -12.67 -9.31
N TYR A 92 -0.72 -12.11 -8.55
CA TYR A 92 -0.97 -11.80 -7.15
C TYR A 92 -2.04 -10.70 -6.99
N VAL A 93 -2.06 -9.71 -7.89
CA VAL A 93 -3.14 -8.70 -7.92
C VAL A 93 -4.51 -9.35 -8.17
N ARG A 94 -4.61 -10.30 -9.13
CA ARG A 94 -5.85 -11.05 -9.39
C ARG A 94 -6.26 -11.93 -8.20
N TRP A 95 -5.31 -12.53 -7.52
CA TRP A 95 -5.58 -13.29 -6.31
C TRP A 95 -6.14 -12.38 -5.21
N ALA A 96 -5.50 -11.24 -4.96
CA ALA A 96 -5.93 -10.28 -3.95
C ALA A 96 -7.35 -9.75 -4.25
N ALA A 97 -7.66 -9.44 -5.51
CA ALA A 97 -8.98 -8.99 -5.93
C ALA A 97 -10.11 -9.98 -5.61
N LYS A 98 -9.79 -11.28 -5.52
CA LYS A 98 -10.76 -12.35 -5.23
C LYS A 98 -10.81 -12.75 -3.75
N ARG A 99 -9.77 -12.49 -2.99
CA ARG A 99 -9.58 -13.07 -1.65
C ARG A 99 -9.50 -12.04 -0.53
N VAL A 100 -9.03 -10.82 -0.81
CA VAL A 100 -8.81 -9.80 0.21
C VAL A 100 -10.06 -8.97 0.40
N SER A 101 -10.57 -8.96 1.63
CA SER A 101 -11.80 -8.23 2.01
C SER A 101 -11.53 -6.85 2.63
N VAL A 102 -10.32 -6.62 3.16
CA VAL A 102 -9.93 -5.29 3.65
C VAL A 102 -9.48 -4.38 2.51
N PRO A 103 -9.42 -3.06 2.70
CA PRO A 103 -8.80 -2.18 1.71
C PRO A 103 -7.38 -2.65 1.34
N TRP A 104 -7.06 -2.68 0.05
CA TRP A 104 -5.71 -3.00 -0.40
C TRP A 104 -5.28 -2.12 -1.56
N PHE A 105 -3.97 -1.97 -1.72
CA PHE A 105 -3.33 -1.09 -2.69
C PHE A 105 -2.32 -1.88 -3.52
N ALA A 106 -2.42 -1.83 -4.84
CA ALA A 106 -1.35 -2.30 -5.71
C ALA A 106 -0.22 -1.25 -5.74
N ILE A 107 1.03 -1.69 -5.54
CA ILE A 107 2.20 -0.83 -5.47
C ILE A 107 3.38 -1.42 -6.25
N GLY A 108 4.28 -0.56 -6.70
CA GLY A 108 5.57 -0.92 -7.30
C GLY A 108 5.57 -0.91 -8.83
N GLY A 109 6.34 0.02 -9.39
CA GLY A 109 6.56 0.17 -10.82
C GLY A 109 5.31 0.56 -11.63
N ILE A 110 4.26 1.04 -10.98
CA ILE A 110 3.02 1.47 -11.65
C ILE A 110 3.22 2.85 -12.27
N HIS A 111 2.84 2.98 -13.53
CA HIS A 111 2.84 4.22 -14.30
C HIS A 111 1.64 4.23 -15.27
N LEU A 112 1.34 5.38 -15.88
CA LEU A 112 0.17 5.50 -16.76
C LEU A 112 0.15 4.50 -17.93
N GLY A 113 1.32 4.07 -18.39
CA GLY A 113 1.43 3.11 -19.50
C GLY A 113 1.11 1.65 -19.14
N ASN A 114 1.11 1.29 -17.84
CA ASN A 114 0.76 -0.06 -17.38
C ASN A 114 -0.43 -0.10 -16.41
N LEU A 115 -1.02 1.07 -16.12
CA LEU A 115 -2.14 1.19 -15.19
C LEU A 115 -3.35 0.34 -15.58
N ASP A 116 -3.70 0.29 -16.87
CA ASP A 116 -4.87 -0.46 -17.34
C ASP A 116 -4.75 -1.94 -17.00
N ALA A 117 -3.59 -2.54 -17.20
CA ALA A 117 -3.36 -3.94 -16.84
C ALA A 117 -3.53 -4.19 -15.33
N VAL A 118 -3.17 -3.22 -14.49
CA VAL A 118 -3.35 -3.31 -13.02
C VAL A 118 -4.84 -3.23 -12.66
N LEU A 119 -5.58 -2.33 -13.32
CA LEU A 119 -7.03 -2.19 -13.11
C LEU A 119 -7.81 -3.42 -13.64
N GLU A 120 -7.44 -3.94 -14.80
CA GLU A 120 -7.99 -5.18 -15.35
C GLU A 120 -7.72 -6.40 -14.47
N ALA A 121 -6.58 -6.42 -13.77
CA ALA A 121 -6.28 -7.43 -12.77
C ALA A 121 -7.15 -7.31 -11.50
N GLY A 122 -7.95 -6.26 -11.37
CA GLY A 122 -8.94 -6.05 -10.31
C GLY A 122 -8.53 -5.04 -9.24
N ALA A 123 -7.39 -4.37 -9.38
CA ALA A 123 -7.02 -3.30 -8.45
C ALA A 123 -7.98 -2.11 -8.58
N ARG A 124 -8.37 -1.56 -7.44
CA ARG A 124 -9.21 -0.35 -7.33
C ARG A 124 -8.48 0.81 -6.67
N ARG A 125 -7.38 0.51 -6.00
CA ARG A 125 -6.50 1.47 -5.31
C ARG A 125 -5.06 1.18 -5.68
N ILE A 126 -4.28 2.23 -5.86
CA ILE A 126 -2.86 2.12 -6.21
C ILE A 126 -2.03 3.04 -5.31
N CYS A 127 -0.75 2.70 -5.15
CA CYS A 127 0.26 3.57 -4.59
C CYS A 127 1.33 3.81 -5.66
N VAL A 128 1.56 5.07 -5.98
CA VAL A 128 2.50 5.50 -7.03
C VAL A 128 3.48 6.50 -6.44
N VAL A 129 4.76 6.29 -6.67
CA VAL A 129 5.84 7.16 -6.17
C VAL A 129 6.56 7.82 -7.34
N SER A 130 7.47 7.12 -7.99
CA SER A 130 8.39 7.70 -8.99
C SER A 130 7.67 8.26 -10.21
N ALA A 131 6.59 7.64 -10.68
CA ALA A 131 5.84 8.12 -11.83
C ALA A 131 5.08 9.45 -11.56
N ILE A 132 4.90 9.82 -10.29
CA ILE A 132 4.37 11.12 -9.89
C ILE A 132 5.52 12.07 -9.53
N LEU A 133 6.41 11.66 -8.62
CA LEU A 133 7.43 12.57 -8.08
C LEU A 133 8.49 12.99 -9.11
N ASN A 134 8.75 12.15 -10.12
CA ASN A 134 9.69 12.45 -11.20
C ASN A 134 9.00 13.09 -12.43
N ALA A 135 7.69 13.34 -12.37
CA ALA A 135 6.98 13.98 -13.48
C ALA A 135 7.34 15.47 -13.57
N PRO A 136 7.47 16.03 -14.77
CA PRO A 136 7.70 17.48 -14.97
C PRO A 136 6.59 18.34 -14.36
N ASP A 137 5.36 17.85 -14.35
CA ASP A 137 4.19 18.45 -13.69
C ASP A 137 3.54 17.42 -12.80
N VAL A 138 3.89 17.45 -11.51
CA VAL A 138 3.39 16.54 -10.47
C VAL A 138 1.86 16.65 -10.32
N ALA A 139 1.30 17.87 -10.39
CA ALA A 139 -0.13 18.07 -10.24
C ALA A 139 -0.91 17.48 -11.41
N LYS A 140 -0.39 17.63 -12.64
CA LYS A 140 -0.97 16.99 -13.83
C LYS A 140 -0.89 15.48 -13.73
N ALA A 141 0.26 14.92 -13.35
CA ALA A 141 0.42 13.46 -13.18
C ALA A 141 -0.59 12.91 -12.16
N CYS A 142 -0.81 13.58 -11.04
CA CYS A 142 -1.83 13.18 -10.06
C CYS A 142 -3.24 13.18 -10.67
N ARG A 143 -3.60 14.22 -11.45
CA ARG A 143 -4.90 14.28 -12.14
C ARG A 143 -5.06 13.16 -13.14
N ASP A 144 -4.07 12.92 -13.98
CA ASP A 144 -4.08 11.86 -15.01
C ASP A 144 -4.32 10.46 -14.38
N PHE A 145 -3.66 10.16 -13.25
CA PHE A 145 -3.92 8.94 -12.50
C PHE A 145 -5.34 8.91 -11.93
N ARG A 146 -5.78 10.01 -11.30
CA ARG A 146 -7.08 10.08 -10.64
C ARG A 146 -8.25 9.89 -11.61
N GLU A 147 -8.15 10.45 -12.81
CA GLU A 147 -9.18 10.35 -13.86
C GLU A 147 -9.35 8.92 -14.38
N ARG A 148 -8.30 8.10 -14.31
CA ARG A 148 -8.33 6.70 -14.76
C ARG A 148 -8.69 5.71 -13.66
N LEU A 149 -8.64 6.12 -12.40
CA LEU A 149 -9.06 5.26 -11.30
C LEU A 149 -10.58 5.19 -11.22
N PRO A 150 -11.15 4.00 -10.91
CA PRO A 150 -12.57 3.90 -10.67
C PRO A 150 -12.99 4.81 -9.51
N SER A 151 -14.18 5.39 -9.61
CA SER A 151 -14.76 6.18 -8.52
C SER A 151 -14.71 5.38 -7.22
N ALA A 152 -14.34 6.05 -6.12
CA ALA A 152 -14.37 5.42 -4.81
C ALA A 152 -15.83 5.00 -4.51
N LEU A 153 -16.00 3.73 -4.19
CA LEU A 153 -17.26 3.18 -3.67
C LEU A 153 -17.50 3.68 -2.26
#